data_43870744f6bd20b701b2e23d01865839
#
_entry.id   43870744f6bd20b701b2e23d01865839
#
_cell.length_a   1.000
_cell.length_b   1.000
_cell.length_c   1.000
_cell.angle_alpha   90.00
_cell.angle_beta   90.00
_cell.angle_gamma   90.00
#
_symmetry.space_group_name_H-M   'P 1'
#
loop_
_entity.id
_entity.type
_entity.pdbx_description
1 polymer ?
#
loop_
_entity_poly.entity_id
_entity_poly.type
_entity_poly.pdbx_seq_one_letter_code
_entity_poly.pdbx_strand_id
1 'polypeptide(L)'
;MMNNTSKKPFDFPPGTVIRGKWYKHIYTIVKELGYGANGIVYLVQGSSGYQALKMSDSNVSITSEVNVLKSFSKVQGAPLGPKLLDVDDWEYRGQKIHYYVMEYIQGTDLLSFVQSKGFSWAGVLIAQLLTDLERIHKEGWVFGDLKPENLIVTGPPYRIRCIDVGGTTINGRAIKEFTEFFDRGYWVGGSRRAEPSYDLFSVGMILINLAYPGRFTKSGNGNMQQLREAIGSKDQLKKFEGSILDALEGKFQSASDMRVSLLNGLSHSQPVQQPKPKPKVKRPVPTNSHVSSSPSHTSRYQNHRNKKSSHFLETVLVVMIVSLLYVLYIYGELM
;
A
#
# COMPACT_ATOMS: atom_id res chain seq x y z
N MET A 1 -2.91 -34.39 26.36
CA MET A 1 -3.29 -33.17 25.65
C MET A 1 -3.86 -32.22 26.68
N MET A 2 -3.08 -31.29 27.21
CA MET A 2 -3.56 -30.24 28.10
C MET A 2 -4.06 -29.08 27.24
N ASN A 3 -5.38 -28.88 27.21
CA ASN A 3 -5.99 -27.69 26.65
C ASN A 3 -5.58 -26.48 27.49
N ASN A 4 -4.50 -25.81 27.11
CA ASN A 4 -4.10 -24.54 27.69
C ASN A 4 -4.93 -23.43 27.02
N THR A 5 -6.23 -23.33 27.37
CA THR A 5 -7.02 -22.14 27.09
C THR A 5 -6.50 -21.01 27.98
N SER A 6 -5.44 -20.33 27.57
CA SER A 6 -5.04 -19.07 28.19
C SER A 6 -6.22 -18.11 28.04
N LYS A 7 -6.90 -17.83 29.16
CA LYS A 7 -7.99 -16.85 29.20
C LYS A 7 -7.46 -15.53 28.65
N LYS A 8 -8.11 -15.01 27.60
CA LYS A 8 -7.80 -13.66 27.08
C LYS A 8 -7.91 -12.67 28.23
N PRO A 9 -6.91 -11.81 28.47
CA PRO A 9 -6.91 -10.91 29.62
C PRO A 9 -8.08 -9.93 29.61
N PHE A 10 -8.64 -9.63 28.42
CA PHE A 10 -9.72 -8.67 28.23
C PHE A 10 -10.74 -9.22 27.23
N ASP A 11 -11.63 -10.08 27.68
CA ASP A 11 -12.72 -10.62 26.86
C ASP A 11 -14.03 -9.89 27.22
N PHE A 12 -14.30 -8.80 26.50
CA PHE A 12 -15.50 -7.98 26.73
C PHE A 12 -16.54 -8.23 25.63
N PRO A 13 -17.78 -8.55 26.01
CA PRO A 13 -18.85 -8.80 25.05
C PRO A 13 -19.29 -7.51 24.33
N PRO A 14 -19.90 -7.64 23.13
CA PRO A 14 -20.58 -6.53 22.48
C PRO A 14 -21.57 -5.82 23.42
N GLY A 15 -21.68 -4.49 23.31
CA GLY A 15 -22.49 -3.66 24.18
C GLY A 15 -21.76 -3.17 25.44
N THR A 16 -20.56 -3.70 25.75
CA THR A 16 -19.76 -3.18 26.87
C THR A 16 -19.41 -1.72 26.64
N VAL A 17 -19.67 -0.89 27.65
CA VAL A 17 -19.41 0.57 27.62
C VAL A 17 -18.09 0.86 28.31
N ILE A 18 -17.16 1.47 27.59
CA ILE A 18 -15.88 1.96 28.07
C ILE A 18 -16.02 3.46 28.28
N ARG A 19 -15.75 3.93 29.50
CA ARG A 19 -15.71 5.36 29.81
C ARG A 19 -14.29 5.74 30.21
N GLY A 20 -13.66 6.61 29.43
CA GLY A 20 -12.33 7.12 29.71
C GLY A 20 -12.23 7.76 31.11
N LYS A 21 -11.14 7.48 31.80
CA LYS A 21 -10.89 8.00 33.15
C LYS A 21 -10.66 9.50 33.15
N TRP A 22 -9.92 10.01 32.15
CA TRP A 22 -9.43 11.38 32.10
C TRP A 22 -10.34 12.29 31.26
N TYR A 23 -10.53 11.92 29.98
CA TYR A 23 -11.32 12.73 29.03
C TYR A 23 -12.82 12.41 29.04
N LYS A 24 -13.25 11.34 29.75
CA LYS A 24 -14.67 10.94 29.89
C LYS A 24 -15.34 10.56 28.56
N HIS A 25 -14.56 10.38 27.48
CA HIS A 25 -15.12 9.88 26.23
C HIS A 25 -15.73 8.49 26.43
N ILE A 26 -16.79 8.21 25.68
CA ILE A 26 -17.56 6.97 25.80
C ILE A 26 -17.46 6.19 24.50
N TYR A 27 -17.11 4.92 24.62
CA TYR A 27 -17.03 3.97 23.53
C TYR A 27 -17.83 2.71 23.86
N THR A 28 -18.66 2.25 22.91
CA THR A 28 -19.41 0.99 23.06
C THR A 28 -18.78 -0.07 22.18
N ILE A 29 -18.40 -1.22 22.74
CA ILE A 29 -17.83 -2.34 22.01
C ILE A 29 -18.89 -2.91 21.07
N VAL A 30 -18.53 -3.05 19.79
CA VAL A 30 -19.35 -3.66 18.74
C VAL A 30 -18.92 -5.11 18.50
N LYS A 31 -17.61 -5.34 18.32
CA LYS A 31 -17.01 -6.68 18.16
C LYS A 31 -15.50 -6.64 18.32
N GLU A 32 -14.89 -7.79 18.56
CA GLU A 32 -13.44 -7.97 18.48
C GLU A 32 -13.00 -7.86 17.01
N LEU A 33 -11.87 -7.17 16.76
CA LEU A 33 -11.19 -7.09 15.47
C LEU A 33 -9.95 -7.98 15.44
N GLY A 34 -9.25 -8.15 16.56
CA GLY A 34 -8.06 -8.97 16.66
C GLY A 34 -7.51 -9.04 18.07
N TYR A 35 -6.74 -10.10 18.32
CA TYR A 35 -6.02 -10.34 19.58
C TYR A 35 -4.59 -10.76 19.26
N GLY A 36 -3.61 -10.23 19.98
CA GLY A 36 -2.21 -10.53 19.81
C GLY A 36 -1.41 -10.34 21.11
N ALA A 37 -0.08 -10.48 21.02
CA ALA A 37 0.82 -10.37 22.15
C ALA A 37 0.74 -9.01 22.87
N ASN A 38 0.41 -7.94 22.13
CA ASN A 38 0.39 -6.57 22.64
C ASN A 38 -1.00 -6.07 23.05
N GLY A 39 -2.00 -6.97 23.14
CA GLY A 39 -3.35 -6.61 23.56
C GLY A 39 -4.43 -7.02 22.60
N ILE A 40 -5.62 -6.45 22.78
CA ILE A 40 -6.81 -6.75 22.01
C ILE A 40 -7.31 -5.48 21.32
N VAL A 41 -7.81 -5.63 20.09
CA VAL A 41 -8.40 -4.54 19.32
C VAL A 41 -9.88 -4.80 19.14
N TYR A 42 -10.70 -3.81 19.48
CA TYR A 42 -12.14 -3.82 19.31
C TYR A 42 -12.60 -2.81 18.27
N LEU A 43 -13.62 -3.17 17.49
CA LEU A 43 -14.46 -2.18 16.83
C LEU A 43 -15.37 -1.57 17.90
N VAL A 44 -15.34 -0.26 18.01
CA VAL A 44 -16.18 0.48 18.95
C VAL A 44 -17.02 1.53 18.23
N GLN A 45 -18.20 1.83 18.80
CA GLN A 45 -19.00 2.99 18.43
C GLN A 45 -18.69 4.13 19.38
N GLY A 46 -18.11 5.20 18.88
CA GLY A 46 -17.90 6.46 19.57
C GLY A 46 -18.77 7.59 19.03
N SER A 47 -18.56 8.81 19.51
CA SER A 47 -19.30 10.00 19.06
C SER A 47 -19.13 10.32 17.57
N SER A 48 -17.99 9.96 16.97
CA SER A 48 -17.67 10.19 15.57
C SER A 48 -17.90 8.97 14.68
N GLY A 49 -18.66 7.97 15.12
CA GLY A 49 -18.93 6.74 14.37
C GLY A 49 -18.04 5.56 14.79
N TYR A 50 -17.83 4.62 13.87
CA TYR A 50 -17.00 3.44 14.13
C TYR A 50 -15.52 3.79 14.19
N GLN A 51 -14.84 3.24 15.22
CA GLN A 51 -13.43 3.46 15.53
C GLN A 51 -12.80 2.13 15.96
N ALA A 52 -11.48 2.02 15.89
CA ALA A 52 -10.75 0.90 16.46
C ALA A 52 -10.15 1.31 17.80
N LEU A 53 -10.39 0.51 18.85
CA LEU A 53 -9.88 0.72 20.20
C LEU A 53 -8.96 -0.44 20.56
N LYS A 54 -7.67 -0.16 20.79
CA LYS A 54 -6.70 -1.13 21.29
C LYS A 54 -6.48 -0.95 22.77
N MET A 55 -6.58 -2.04 23.54
CA MET A 55 -6.34 -2.05 24.96
C MET A 55 -5.31 -3.10 25.35
N SER A 56 -4.52 -2.80 26.38
CA SER A 56 -3.47 -3.66 26.92
C SER A 56 -3.32 -3.41 28.42
N ASP A 57 -2.84 -4.40 29.14
CA ASP A 57 -2.35 -4.27 30.52
C ASP A 57 -0.97 -3.62 30.58
N SER A 58 -0.24 -3.63 29.45
CA SER A 58 1.07 -3.00 29.33
C SER A 58 0.98 -1.53 28.90
N ASN A 59 1.18 -0.63 29.86
CA ASN A 59 1.31 0.80 29.56
C ASN A 59 2.48 1.09 28.60
N VAL A 60 3.57 0.32 28.68
CA VAL A 60 4.74 0.49 27.81
C VAL A 60 4.38 0.20 26.34
N SER A 61 3.61 -0.87 26.09
CA SER A 61 3.13 -1.22 24.76
C SER A 61 2.25 -0.10 24.19
N ILE A 62 1.20 0.31 24.93
CA ILE A 62 0.29 1.40 24.51
C ILE A 62 1.08 2.70 24.23
N THR A 63 1.95 3.10 25.15
CA THR A 63 2.75 4.34 24.98
C THR A 63 3.67 4.26 23.77
N SER A 64 4.30 3.11 23.52
CA SER A 64 5.17 2.91 22.37
C SER A 64 4.39 3.08 21.06
N GLU A 65 3.24 2.43 20.92
CA GLU A 65 2.41 2.49 19.71
C GLU A 65 1.81 3.90 19.50
N VAL A 66 1.34 4.54 20.57
CA VAL A 66 0.86 5.93 20.53
C VAL A 66 1.95 6.89 20.03
N ASN A 67 3.20 6.72 20.46
CA ASN A 67 4.31 7.55 20.00
C ASN A 67 4.61 7.33 18.50
N VAL A 68 4.51 6.09 18.01
CA VAL A 68 4.62 5.78 16.57
C VAL A 68 3.51 6.48 15.79
N LEU A 69 2.23 6.34 16.23
CA LEU A 69 1.09 6.97 15.56
C LEU A 69 1.20 8.49 15.53
N LYS A 70 1.66 9.12 16.64
CA LYS A 70 1.95 10.56 16.70
C LYS A 70 3.06 10.98 15.75
N SER A 71 4.07 10.14 15.56
CA SER A 71 5.16 10.42 14.61
C SER A 71 4.67 10.28 13.18
N PHE A 72 3.89 9.26 12.87
CA PHE A 72 3.30 9.06 11.54
C PHE A 72 2.35 10.20 11.13
N SER A 73 1.64 10.80 12.08
CA SER A 73 0.78 11.96 11.78
C SER A 73 1.52 13.21 11.33
N LYS A 74 2.84 13.29 11.59
CA LYS A 74 3.71 14.40 11.15
C LYS A 74 4.28 14.16 9.75
N VAL A 75 4.25 12.94 9.24
CA VAL A 75 4.75 12.58 7.91
C VAL A 75 3.81 13.17 6.86
N GLN A 76 4.35 14.00 5.96
CA GLN A 76 3.55 14.63 4.90
C GLN A 76 2.99 13.58 3.92
N GLY A 77 1.75 13.75 3.52
CA GLY A 77 1.05 12.89 2.56
C GLY A 77 -0.04 12.04 3.19
N ALA A 78 -0.57 11.06 2.45
CA ALA A 78 -1.56 10.13 2.99
C ALA A 78 -0.89 9.20 4.00
N PRO A 79 -1.42 9.08 5.23
CA PRO A 79 -0.79 8.25 6.26
C PRO A 79 -0.90 6.77 5.91
N LEU A 80 0.21 6.03 6.05
CA LEU A 80 0.20 4.57 5.90
C LEU A 80 -0.60 3.92 7.05
N GLY A 81 -0.33 4.34 8.29
CA GLY A 81 -1.03 3.84 9.48
C GLY A 81 -2.34 4.57 9.79
N PRO A 82 -3.11 4.10 10.80
CA PRO A 82 -4.33 4.73 11.24
C PRO A 82 -4.05 6.06 11.96
N LYS A 83 -4.99 7.00 11.85
CA LYS A 83 -4.94 8.24 12.61
C LYS A 83 -5.23 7.95 14.09
N LEU A 84 -4.38 8.47 15.00
CA LEU A 84 -4.65 8.45 16.43
C LEU A 84 -5.79 9.43 16.75
N LEU A 85 -6.78 8.99 17.49
CA LEU A 85 -7.97 9.77 17.84
C LEU A 85 -8.03 10.10 19.32
N ASP A 86 -7.72 9.14 20.20
CA ASP A 86 -7.78 9.31 21.65
C ASP A 86 -6.78 8.40 22.38
N VAL A 87 -6.40 8.77 23.59
CA VAL A 87 -5.58 7.95 24.51
C VAL A 87 -6.08 8.20 25.92
N ASP A 88 -6.54 7.14 26.61
CA ASP A 88 -7.05 7.26 27.97
C ASP A 88 -6.82 5.95 28.74
N ASP A 89 -7.24 5.94 29.98
CA ASP A 89 -7.33 4.76 30.84
C ASP A 89 -8.79 4.42 31.10
N TRP A 90 -9.06 3.14 31.35
CA TRP A 90 -10.36 2.67 31.81
C TRP A 90 -10.21 1.93 33.13
N GLU A 91 -11.04 2.27 34.12
CA GLU A 91 -11.11 1.53 35.38
C GLU A 91 -12.25 0.51 35.33
N TYR A 92 -11.87 -0.74 35.35
CA TYR A 92 -12.81 -1.86 35.32
C TYR A 92 -12.55 -2.82 36.47
N ARG A 93 -13.49 -2.99 37.37
CA ARG A 93 -13.40 -3.89 38.55
C ARG A 93 -12.13 -3.66 39.39
N GLY A 94 -11.73 -2.41 39.57
CA GLY A 94 -10.52 -2.03 40.32
C GLY A 94 -9.21 -2.21 39.58
N GLN A 95 -9.25 -2.67 38.32
CA GLN A 95 -8.06 -2.75 37.43
C GLN A 95 -8.03 -1.56 36.49
N LYS A 96 -6.83 -1.05 36.27
CA LYS A 96 -6.56 0.00 35.30
C LYS A 96 -6.16 -0.62 33.97
N ILE A 97 -6.92 -0.35 32.93
CA ILE A 97 -6.68 -0.82 31.56
C ILE A 97 -6.29 0.38 30.71
N HIS A 98 -5.13 0.30 30.09
CA HIS A 98 -4.64 1.34 29.18
C HIS A 98 -5.21 1.10 27.79
N TYR A 99 -5.66 2.16 27.12
CA TYR A 99 -6.14 2.05 25.76
C TYR A 99 -5.83 3.28 24.92
N TYR A 100 -5.86 3.10 23.63
CA TYR A 100 -5.95 4.20 22.67
C TYR A 100 -7.01 3.90 21.61
N VAL A 101 -7.54 4.96 21.02
CA VAL A 101 -8.52 4.90 19.95
C VAL A 101 -7.91 5.43 18.68
N MET A 102 -8.13 4.73 17.58
CA MET A 102 -7.60 5.08 16.28
C MET A 102 -8.68 4.95 15.20
N GLU A 103 -8.39 5.50 14.05
CA GLU A 103 -9.19 5.35 12.83
C GLU A 103 -9.47 3.87 12.56
N TYR A 104 -10.73 3.51 12.36
CA TYR A 104 -11.09 2.19 11.82
C TYR A 104 -10.91 2.21 10.30
N ILE A 105 -9.88 1.52 9.82
CA ILE A 105 -9.59 1.39 8.40
C ILE A 105 -10.44 0.26 7.83
N GLN A 106 -11.46 0.61 7.05
CA GLN A 106 -12.34 -0.36 6.42
C GLN A 106 -11.84 -0.72 5.02
N GLY A 107 -11.72 -2.01 4.74
CA GLY A 107 -11.27 -2.51 3.44
C GLY A 107 -11.09 -4.03 3.45
N THR A 108 -10.41 -4.53 2.42
CA THR A 108 -10.08 -5.95 2.25
C THR A 108 -8.58 -6.13 2.47
N ASP A 109 -8.16 -7.19 3.16
CA ASP A 109 -6.73 -7.47 3.30
C ASP A 109 -6.06 -7.65 1.93
N LEU A 110 -4.76 -7.37 1.87
CA LEU A 110 -4.01 -7.33 0.61
C LEU A 110 -4.08 -8.66 -0.16
N LEU A 111 -3.99 -9.80 0.55
CA LEU A 111 -3.99 -11.12 -0.07
C LEU A 111 -5.34 -11.42 -0.73
N SER A 112 -6.43 -11.26 0.02
CA SER A 112 -7.81 -11.45 -0.46
C SER A 112 -8.13 -10.48 -1.60
N PHE A 113 -7.68 -9.24 -1.51
CA PHE A 113 -7.88 -8.26 -2.58
C PHE A 113 -7.21 -8.70 -3.89
N VAL A 114 -5.93 -9.07 -3.83
CA VAL A 114 -5.17 -9.51 -5.02
C VAL A 114 -5.73 -10.80 -5.60
N GLN A 115 -6.18 -11.74 -4.76
CA GLN A 115 -6.86 -12.95 -5.21
C GLN A 115 -8.17 -12.64 -5.97
N SER A 116 -8.95 -11.68 -5.50
CA SER A 116 -10.24 -11.31 -6.10
C SER A 116 -10.12 -10.42 -7.33
N LYS A 117 -9.14 -9.50 -7.37
CA LYS A 117 -8.98 -8.48 -8.43
C LYS A 117 -7.89 -8.81 -9.44
N GLY A 118 -7.07 -9.81 -9.16
CA GLY A 118 -5.99 -10.27 -10.04
C GLY A 118 -4.61 -9.75 -9.62
N PHE A 119 -3.58 -10.53 -9.96
CA PHE A 119 -2.19 -10.30 -9.53
C PHE A 119 -1.57 -9.01 -10.12
N SER A 120 -2.14 -8.45 -11.18
CA SER A 120 -1.72 -7.16 -11.73
C SER A 120 -1.79 -6.00 -10.71
N TRP A 121 -2.70 -6.08 -9.75
CA TRP A 121 -2.82 -5.11 -8.66
C TRP A 121 -1.66 -5.15 -7.67
N ALA A 122 -0.96 -6.28 -7.54
CA ALA A 122 0.19 -6.39 -6.64
C ALA A 122 1.24 -5.31 -6.92
N GLY A 123 1.61 -5.11 -8.19
CA GLY A 123 2.61 -4.09 -8.56
C GLY A 123 2.17 -2.67 -8.20
N VAL A 124 0.90 -2.32 -8.43
CA VAL A 124 0.37 -0.99 -8.12
C VAL A 124 0.36 -0.73 -6.61
N LEU A 125 -0.15 -1.69 -5.83
CA LEU A 125 -0.27 -1.56 -4.38
C LEU A 125 1.11 -1.58 -3.69
N ILE A 126 2.03 -2.43 -4.15
CA ILE A 126 3.40 -2.44 -3.62
C ILE A 126 4.15 -1.15 -3.98
N ALA A 127 3.95 -0.57 -5.17
CA ALA A 127 4.53 0.73 -5.49
C ALA A 127 4.00 1.87 -4.60
N GLN A 128 2.72 1.80 -4.17
CA GLN A 128 2.17 2.73 -3.17
C GLN A 128 2.81 2.49 -1.79
N LEU A 129 2.88 1.23 -1.34
CA LEU A 129 3.52 0.87 -0.07
C LEU A 129 4.96 1.37 0.01
N LEU A 130 5.75 1.16 -1.05
CA LEU A 130 7.14 1.62 -1.11
C LEU A 130 7.25 3.16 -1.05
N THR A 131 6.28 3.89 -1.61
CA THR A 131 6.22 5.36 -1.49
C THR A 131 6.01 5.79 -0.04
N ASP A 132 5.15 5.11 0.69
CA ASP A 132 4.85 5.43 2.08
C ASP A 132 5.98 4.97 3.02
N LEU A 133 6.60 3.81 2.75
CA LEU A 133 7.79 3.34 3.48
C LEU A 133 8.96 4.31 3.33
N GLU A 134 9.20 4.84 2.12
CA GLU A 134 10.25 5.85 1.91
C GLU A 134 10.10 7.06 2.83
N ARG A 135 8.86 7.53 3.05
CA ARG A 135 8.57 8.65 3.94
C ARG A 135 8.85 8.30 5.40
N ILE A 136 8.44 7.10 5.83
CA ILE A 136 8.66 6.60 7.19
C ILE A 136 10.15 6.40 7.46
N HIS A 137 10.88 5.82 6.51
CA HIS A 137 12.31 5.60 6.61
C HIS A 137 13.10 6.93 6.72
N LYS A 138 12.70 7.97 5.98
CA LYS A 138 13.30 9.31 6.07
C LYS A 138 13.13 9.95 7.44
N GLU A 139 12.04 9.64 8.13
CA GLU A 139 11.80 10.09 9.51
C GLU A 139 12.50 9.18 10.55
N GLY A 140 13.33 8.24 10.10
CA GLY A 140 14.11 7.37 10.97
C GLY A 140 13.34 6.19 11.56
N TRP A 141 12.19 5.82 10.99
CA TRP A 141 11.38 4.69 11.42
C TRP A 141 11.49 3.51 10.48
N VAL A 142 11.43 2.29 11.02
CA VAL A 142 11.34 1.02 10.32
C VAL A 142 10.08 0.31 10.79
N PHE A 143 9.29 -0.20 9.85
CA PHE A 143 7.98 -0.79 10.17
C PHE A 143 8.11 -2.10 10.95
N GLY A 144 9.02 -2.99 10.52
CA GLY A 144 9.49 -4.16 11.26
C GLY A 144 8.64 -5.42 11.15
N ASP A 145 7.30 -5.35 11.12
CA ASP A 145 6.39 -6.51 10.96
C ASP A 145 5.44 -6.33 9.78
N LEU A 146 6.02 -6.08 8.59
CA LEU A 146 5.24 -6.01 7.36
C LEU A 146 4.79 -7.41 6.92
N LYS A 147 3.47 -7.56 6.78
CA LYS A 147 2.81 -8.77 6.28
C LYS A 147 1.45 -8.46 5.67
N PRO A 148 0.91 -9.29 4.77
CA PRO A 148 -0.36 -9.02 4.11
C PRO A 148 -1.53 -8.82 5.06
N GLU A 149 -1.54 -9.49 6.21
CA GLU A 149 -2.59 -9.39 7.24
C GLU A 149 -2.69 -8.00 7.85
N ASN A 150 -1.56 -7.27 7.90
CA ASN A 150 -1.49 -5.91 8.42
C ASN A 150 -1.77 -4.85 7.34
N LEU A 151 -1.98 -5.25 6.08
CA LEU A 151 -2.14 -4.38 4.93
C LEU A 151 -3.57 -4.47 4.39
N ILE A 152 -4.31 -3.37 4.49
CA ILE A 152 -5.70 -3.26 4.02
C ILE A 152 -5.76 -2.42 2.76
N VAL A 153 -6.50 -2.87 1.76
CA VAL A 153 -6.80 -2.11 0.56
C VAL A 153 -8.16 -1.45 0.73
N THR A 154 -8.15 -0.13 0.79
CA THR A 154 -9.35 0.74 0.90
C THR A 154 -9.76 1.26 -0.48
N GLY A 155 -10.93 1.82 -0.62
CA GLY A 155 -11.36 2.55 -1.81
C GLY A 155 -12.59 2.02 -2.51
N PRO A 156 -12.99 2.50 -3.68
CA PRO A 156 -12.22 3.29 -4.66
C PRO A 156 -12.04 4.78 -4.29
N PRO A 157 -10.93 5.44 -4.69
CA PRO A 157 -9.75 4.88 -5.37
C PRO A 157 -8.93 3.96 -4.44
N TYR A 158 -8.46 2.83 -4.99
CA TYR A 158 -7.78 1.82 -4.19
C TYR A 158 -6.45 2.33 -3.62
N ARG A 159 -6.32 2.22 -2.29
CA ARG A 159 -5.11 2.59 -1.55
C ARG A 159 -4.75 1.53 -0.53
N ILE A 160 -3.45 1.27 -0.39
CA ILE A 160 -2.94 0.40 0.66
C ILE A 160 -2.78 1.19 1.96
N ARG A 161 -3.23 0.60 3.07
CA ARG A 161 -3.12 1.15 4.42
C ARG A 161 -2.67 0.06 5.36
N CYS A 162 -1.93 0.41 6.41
CA CYS A 162 -1.55 -0.51 7.46
C CYS A 162 -2.46 -0.35 8.67
N ILE A 163 -2.83 -1.46 9.35
CA ILE A 163 -3.72 -1.44 10.52
C ILE A 163 -2.99 -1.68 11.84
N ASP A 164 -1.75 -2.15 11.81
CA ASP A 164 -0.97 -2.41 13.02
C ASP A 164 0.43 -1.80 12.91
N VAL A 165 0.80 -1.00 13.89
CA VAL A 165 2.09 -0.32 13.99
C VAL A 165 2.94 -0.83 15.17
N GLY A 166 2.53 -1.93 15.83
CA GLY A 166 3.19 -2.47 17.03
C GLY A 166 4.65 -2.82 16.82
N GLY A 167 5.00 -3.40 15.66
CA GLY A 167 6.37 -3.76 15.27
C GLY A 167 7.28 -2.57 14.97
N THR A 168 6.69 -1.38 14.74
CA THR A 168 7.46 -0.21 14.30
C THR A 168 8.47 0.26 15.33
N THR A 169 9.70 0.49 14.90
CA THR A 169 10.79 0.89 15.77
C THR A 169 11.74 1.89 15.08
N ILE A 170 12.57 2.54 15.88
CA ILE A 170 13.56 3.53 15.39
C ILE A 170 14.69 2.78 14.68
N ASN A 171 15.14 3.33 13.55
CA ASN A 171 16.29 2.84 12.80
C ASN A 171 17.50 2.61 13.72
N GLY A 172 18.19 1.50 13.52
CA GLY A 172 19.37 1.07 14.28
C GLY A 172 19.06 0.26 15.54
N ARG A 173 17.80 0.20 16.01
CA ARG A 173 17.41 -0.65 17.15
C ARG A 173 17.13 -2.10 16.73
N ALA A 174 16.86 -2.97 17.68
CA ALA A 174 16.39 -4.32 17.39
C ALA A 174 14.92 -4.31 16.93
N ILE A 175 14.58 -5.16 15.95
CA ILE A 175 13.18 -5.43 15.57
C ILE A 175 12.46 -6.02 16.80
N LYS A 176 11.27 -5.48 17.09
CA LYS A 176 10.46 -5.86 18.27
C LYS A 176 9.63 -7.12 18.03
N GLU A 177 9.03 -7.17 16.86
CA GLU A 177 8.10 -8.22 16.44
C GLU A 177 8.40 -8.63 15.01
N PHE A 178 8.23 -9.89 14.71
CA PHE A 178 8.39 -10.41 13.36
C PHE A 178 7.55 -11.68 13.16
N THR A 179 7.17 -11.90 11.93
CA THR A 179 6.55 -13.15 11.48
C THR A 179 7.59 -13.91 10.65
N GLU A 180 7.92 -15.15 11.02
CA GLU A 180 9.04 -15.93 10.45
C GLU A 180 9.11 -15.87 8.93
N PHE A 181 7.99 -16.06 8.24
CA PHE A 181 7.96 -16.05 6.76
C PHE A 181 8.44 -14.72 6.16
N PHE A 182 8.26 -13.60 6.85
CA PHE A 182 8.66 -12.27 6.38
C PHE A 182 9.95 -11.76 7.02
N ASP A 183 10.53 -12.55 7.94
CA ASP A 183 11.72 -12.18 8.70
C ASP A 183 13.01 -12.50 7.95
N ARG A 184 13.80 -11.47 7.71
CA ARG A 184 15.14 -11.59 7.10
C ARG A 184 16.04 -12.56 7.85
N GLY A 185 16.00 -12.52 9.18
CA GLY A 185 16.82 -13.39 10.02
C GLY A 185 16.44 -14.87 9.90
N TYR A 186 15.17 -15.16 9.63
CA TYR A 186 14.72 -16.54 9.43
C TYR A 186 15.27 -17.15 8.12
N TRP A 187 15.26 -16.40 7.02
CA TRP A 187 15.60 -16.93 5.69
C TRP A 187 17.09 -16.93 5.37
N VAL A 188 17.80 -15.85 5.69
CA VAL A 188 19.17 -15.63 5.23
C VAL A 188 20.19 -15.46 6.35
N GLY A 189 19.78 -15.60 7.62
CA GLY A 189 20.68 -15.41 8.76
C GLY A 189 21.14 -13.97 8.95
N GLY A 190 20.48 -13.01 8.30
CA GLY A 190 20.76 -11.59 8.46
C GLY A 190 20.37 -11.04 9.83
N SER A 191 20.87 -9.87 10.15
CA SER A 191 20.58 -9.19 11.40
C SER A 191 19.10 -8.78 11.50
N ARG A 192 18.50 -8.88 12.69
CA ARG A 192 17.21 -8.27 13.06
C ARG A 192 17.40 -6.85 13.57
N ARG A 193 18.33 -6.11 13.00
CA ARG A 193 18.47 -4.69 13.20
C ARG A 193 17.44 -3.96 12.33
N ALA A 194 16.75 -2.98 12.92
CA ALA A 194 15.81 -2.14 12.21
C ALA A 194 16.58 -1.23 11.24
N GLU A 195 16.44 -1.51 9.96
CA GLU A 195 17.02 -0.79 8.84
C GLU A 195 16.00 -0.76 7.70
N PRO A 196 16.00 0.23 6.81
CA PRO A 196 15.12 0.23 5.65
C PRO A 196 15.13 -1.10 4.87
N SER A 197 16.31 -1.70 4.71
CA SER A 197 16.49 -3.00 4.04
C SER A 197 15.71 -4.15 4.68
N TYR A 198 15.38 -4.07 5.98
CA TYR A 198 14.55 -5.06 6.65
C TYR A 198 13.12 -5.03 6.14
N ASP A 199 12.52 -3.84 6.02
CA ASP A 199 11.18 -3.68 5.44
C ASP A 199 11.16 -4.04 3.96
N LEU A 200 12.22 -3.71 3.20
CA LEU A 200 12.31 -4.04 1.77
C LEU A 200 12.40 -5.56 1.55
N PHE A 201 13.12 -6.29 2.44
CA PHE A 201 13.10 -7.75 2.45
C PHE A 201 11.67 -8.27 2.65
N SER A 202 10.95 -7.76 3.64
CA SER A 202 9.56 -8.15 3.93
C SER A 202 8.64 -7.84 2.75
N VAL A 203 8.83 -6.72 2.02
CA VAL A 203 8.08 -6.41 0.79
C VAL A 203 8.36 -7.45 -0.32
N GLY A 204 9.61 -7.88 -0.49
CA GLY A 204 9.95 -8.98 -1.39
C GLY A 204 9.22 -10.27 -1.03
N MET A 205 9.19 -10.62 0.25
CA MET A 205 8.47 -11.80 0.76
C MET A 205 6.95 -11.66 0.64
N ILE A 206 6.39 -10.45 0.75
CA ILE A 206 4.96 -10.19 0.49
C ILE A 206 4.63 -10.50 -0.97
N LEU A 207 5.44 -10.05 -1.94
CA LEU A 207 5.24 -10.38 -3.36
C LEU A 207 5.24 -11.90 -3.60
N ILE A 208 6.16 -12.63 -2.95
CA ILE A 208 6.18 -14.10 -2.99
C ILE A 208 4.90 -14.66 -2.37
N ASN A 209 4.49 -14.20 -1.20
CA ASN A 209 3.29 -14.69 -0.51
C ASN A 209 2.00 -14.44 -1.32
N LEU A 210 1.90 -13.34 -2.06
CA LEU A 210 0.77 -13.09 -2.97
C LEU A 210 0.65 -14.15 -4.07
N ALA A 211 1.76 -14.78 -4.48
CA ALA A 211 1.78 -15.90 -5.42
C ALA A 211 1.66 -17.28 -4.75
N TYR A 212 1.94 -17.35 -3.44
CA TYR A 212 1.84 -18.55 -2.60
C TYR A 212 1.00 -18.27 -1.36
N PRO A 213 -0.33 -18.18 -1.46
CA PRO A 213 -1.21 -17.77 -0.35
C PRO A 213 -1.09 -18.65 0.90
N GLY A 214 -0.90 -19.96 0.72
CA GLY A 214 -0.72 -20.92 1.82
C GLY A 214 0.64 -20.87 2.49
N ARG A 215 1.57 -20.05 1.98
CA ARG A 215 2.98 -19.98 2.38
C ARG A 215 3.64 -21.37 2.28
N PHE A 216 4.92 -21.41 2.32
CA PHE A 216 5.70 -22.65 2.40
C PHE A 216 6.70 -22.54 3.55
N THR A 217 7.05 -23.68 4.12
CA THR A 217 8.03 -23.77 5.20
C THR A 217 9.43 -23.80 4.63
N LYS A 218 10.39 -23.26 5.40
CA LYS A 218 11.80 -23.38 5.10
C LYS A 218 12.21 -24.85 5.16
N SER A 219 12.80 -25.38 4.10
CA SER A 219 13.26 -26.75 3.99
C SER A 219 14.78 -26.86 4.23
N GLY A 220 15.20 -27.72 5.15
CA GLY A 220 16.62 -27.96 5.44
C GLY A 220 17.37 -26.66 5.78
N ASN A 221 18.50 -26.43 5.11
CA ASN A 221 19.23 -25.17 5.14
C ASN A 221 18.59 -24.10 4.24
N GLY A 222 17.30 -24.25 3.94
CA GLY A 222 16.50 -23.41 3.07
C GLY A 222 16.85 -21.93 3.23
N ASN A 223 17.44 -21.41 2.18
CA ASN A 223 18.07 -20.11 2.10
C ASN A 223 17.59 -19.43 0.81
N MET A 224 18.37 -18.54 0.30
CA MET A 224 18.09 -17.85 -0.96
C MET A 224 17.80 -18.79 -2.15
N GLN A 225 18.36 -20.01 -2.17
CA GLN A 225 18.10 -20.96 -3.26
C GLN A 225 16.63 -21.38 -3.32
N GLN A 226 16.02 -21.73 -2.17
CA GLN A 226 14.60 -22.08 -2.10
C GLN A 226 13.71 -20.91 -2.55
N LEU A 227 14.06 -19.67 -2.17
CA LEU A 227 13.32 -18.48 -2.58
C LEU A 227 13.46 -18.22 -4.10
N ARG A 228 14.67 -18.40 -4.66
CA ARG A 228 14.89 -18.30 -6.14
C ARG A 228 14.05 -19.31 -6.91
N GLU A 229 14.01 -20.56 -6.46
CA GLU A 229 13.20 -21.62 -7.05
C GLU A 229 11.70 -21.29 -6.97
N ALA A 230 11.23 -20.79 -5.83
CA ALA A 230 9.85 -20.37 -5.66
C ALA A 230 9.49 -19.22 -6.61
N ILE A 231 10.36 -18.23 -6.77
CA ILE A 231 10.16 -17.10 -7.70
C ILE A 231 10.10 -17.61 -9.16
N GLY A 232 11.08 -18.44 -9.57
CA GLY A 232 11.15 -18.97 -10.92
C GLY A 232 9.97 -19.88 -11.31
N SER A 233 9.36 -20.55 -10.33
CA SER A 233 8.24 -21.47 -10.53
C SER A 233 6.88 -20.79 -10.76
N LYS A 234 6.78 -19.46 -10.64
CA LYS A 234 5.53 -18.72 -10.80
C LYS A 234 5.65 -17.63 -11.85
N ASP A 235 4.99 -17.81 -12.99
CA ASP A 235 5.01 -16.85 -14.10
C ASP A 235 4.62 -15.43 -13.68
N GLN A 236 3.67 -15.30 -12.77
CA GLN A 236 3.24 -14.00 -12.26
C GLN A 236 4.31 -13.25 -11.46
N LEU A 237 5.35 -13.93 -10.95
CA LEU A 237 6.50 -13.32 -10.27
C LEU A 237 7.64 -12.92 -11.22
N LYS A 238 7.72 -13.49 -12.42
CA LYS A 238 8.83 -13.24 -13.36
C LYS A 238 9.09 -11.76 -13.63
N LYS A 239 8.02 -10.96 -13.79
CA LYS A 239 8.15 -9.51 -13.99
C LYS A 239 8.69 -8.74 -12.77
N PHE A 240 8.66 -9.35 -11.59
CA PHE A 240 9.15 -8.78 -10.34
C PHE A 240 10.45 -9.44 -9.88
N GLU A 241 10.92 -10.48 -10.56
CA GLU A 241 12.03 -11.34 -10.14
C GLU A 241 13.26 -10.53 -9.72
N GLY A 242 13.76 -9.64 -10.60
CA GLY A 242 14.91 -8.79 -10.28
C GLY A 242 14.70 -7.96 -9.03
N SER A 243 13.54 -7.29 -8.92
CA SER A 243 13.23 -6.46 -7.76
C SER A 243 13.09 -7.29 -6.47
N ILE A 244 12.51 -8.48 -6.54
CA ILE A 244 12.39 -9.36 -5.39
C ILE A 244 13.77 -9.83 -4.95
N LEU A 245 14.60 -10.36 -5.86
CA LEU A 245 15.93 -10.86 -5.56
C LEU A 245 16.84 -9.78 -4.97
N ASP A 246 16.84 -8.59 -5.55
CA ASP A 246 17.64 -7.46 -5.05
C ASP A 246 17.17 -7.00 -3.65
N ALA A 247 15.86 -7.07 -3.36
CA ALA A 247 15.33 -6.80 -2.02
C ALA A 247 15.75 -7.87 -0.99
N LEU A 248 15.67 -9.16 -1.37
CA LEU A 248 16.06 -10.28 -0.50
C LEU A 248 17.58 -10.28 -0.22
N GLU A 249 18.39 -9.80 -1.16
CA GLU A 249 19.84 -9.69 -1.04
C GLU A 249 20.29 -8.37 -0.39
N GLY A 250 19.35 -7.48 -0.04
CA GLY A 250 19.65 -6.22 0.62
C GLY A 250 20.38 -5.18 -0.25
N LYS A 251 20.21 -5.24 -1.59
CA LYS A 251 20.93 -4.38 -2.54
C LYS A 251 20.34 -2.96 -2.63
N PHE A 252 19.07 -2.77 -2.26
CA PHE A 252 18.44 -1.46 -2.31
C PHE A 252 18.87 -0.59 -1.14
N GLN A 253 19.24 0.65 -1.43
CA GLN A 253 19.57 1.65 -0.41
C GLN A 253 18.31 2.33 0.15
N SER A 254 17.23 2.38 -0.63
CA SER A 254 15.98 3.05 -0.26
C SER A 254 14.75 2.32 -0.81
N ALA A 255 13.58 2.61 -0.24
CA ALA A 255 12.31 2.15 -0.77
C ALA A 255 12.01 2.77 -2.15
N SER A 256 12.52 3.97 -2.40
CA SER A 256 12.43 4.62 -3.71
C SER A 256 13.18 3.84 -4.79
N ASP A 257 14.37 3.32 -4.50
CA ASP A 257 15.15 2.50 -5.46
C ASP A 257 14.43 1.21 -5.81
N MET A 258 13.90 0.50 -4.81
CA MET A 258 13.08 -0.70 -5.03
C MET A 258 11.84 -0.37 -5.85
N ARG A 259 11.18 0.77 -5.59
CA ARG A 259 10.01 1.21 -6.34
C ARG A 259 10.34 1.46 -7.81
N VAL A 260 11.45 2.10 -8.12
CA VAL A 260 11.91 2.33 -9.49
C VAL A 260 12.18 1.00 -10.20
N SER A 261 12.90 0.08 -9.56
CA SER A 261 13.16 -1.26 -10.07
C SER A 261 11.86 -2.01 -10.40
N LEU A 262 10.90 -2.01 -9.47
CA LEU A 262 9.60 -2.65 -9.62
C LEU A 262 8.79 -2.09 -10.80
N LEU A 263 8.76 -0.77 -10.97
CA LEU A 263 8.05 -0.11 -12.07
C LEU A 263 8.72 -0.39 -13.44
N ASN A 264 10.05 -0.47 -13.48
CA ASN A 264 10.79 -0.85 -14.68
C ASN A 264 10.45 -2.29 -15.11
N GLY A 265 10.40 -3.24 -14.17
CA GLY A 265 9.98 -4.62 -14.43
C GLY A 265 8.57 -4.71 -15.02
N LEU A 266 7.66 -3.87 -14.54
CA LEU A 266 6.28 -3.79 -15.06
C LEU A 266 6.23 -3.21 -16.49
N SER A 267 7.07 -2.22 -16.80
CA SER A 267 7.08 -1.52 -18.10
C SER A 267 7.65 -2.40 -19.22
N HIS A 268 8.67 -3.20 -18.94
CA HIS A 268 9.31 -4.09 -19.92
C HIS A 268 8.46 -5.32 -20.25
N SER A 269 7.43 -5.61 -19.47
CA SER A 269 6.55 -6.76 -19.66
C SER A 269 5.38 -6.51 -20.64
N GLN A 270 5.24 -5.29 -21.19
CA GLN A 270 4.29 -5.04 -22.29
C GLN A 270 5.01 -5.31 -23.62
N PRO A 271 4.60 -6.34 -24.39
CA PRO A 271 5.06 -6.45 -25.77
C PRO A 271 4.55 -5.19 -26.50
N VAL A 272 5.50 -4.37 -26.95
CA VAL A 272 5.19 -3.29 -27.90
C VAL A 272 4.60 -3.99 -29.13
N GLN A 273 3.29 -4.02 -29.26
CA GLN A 273 2.65 -4.35 -30.54
C GLN A 273 3.04 -3.25 -31.51
N GLN A 274 4.18 -3.48 -32.20
CA GLN A 274 4.47 -2.70 -33.39
C GLN A 274 3.26 -2.85 -34.31
N PRO A 275 2.65 -1.77 -34.79
CA PRO A 275 1.57 -1.87 -35.75
C PRO A 275 2.12 -2.63 -36.96
N LYS A 276 1.54 -3.82 -37.24
CA LYS A 276 1.87 -4.61 -38.41
C LYS A 276 1.85 -3.68 -39.64
N PRO A 277 2.91 -3.60 -40.47
CA PRO A 277 2.88 -2.78 -41.65
C PRO A 277 1.72 -3.28 -42.51
N LYS A 278 0.81 -2.35 -42.86
CA LYS A 278 -0.30 -2.65 -43.78
C LYS A 278 0.29 -3.19 -45.09
N PRO A 279 -0.24 -4.29 -45.63
CA PRO A 279 0.25 -4.83 -46.89
C PRO A 279 0.15 -3.75 -47.99
N LYS A 280 1.29 -3.48 -48.64
CA LYS A 280 1.31 -2.60 -49.81
C LYS A 280 0.44 -3.21 -50.91
N VAL A 281 -0.70 -2.60 -51.16
CA VAL A 281 -1.55 -2.92 -52.30
C VAL A 281 -0.73 -2.57 -53.57
N LYS A 282 -0.35 -3.60 -54.35
CA LYS A 282 0.26 -3.41 -55.66
C LYS A 282 -0.77 -2.76 -56.58
N ARG A 283 -0.46 -1.53 -57.02
CA ARG A 283 -1.23 -0.87 -58.09
C ARG A 283 -1.06 -1.68 -59.38
N PRO A 284 -2.16 -1.94 -60.16
CA PRO A 284 -2.05 -2.50 -61.48
C PRO A 284 -1.45 -1.46 -62.45
N VAL A 285 -0.59 -1.93 -63.34
CA VAL A 285 0.00 -1.16 -64.44
C VAL A 285 -1.10 -0.87 -65.47
N PRO A 286 -1.25 0.38 -65.98
CA PRO A 286 -2.23 0.68 -67.02
C PRO A 286 -1.67 0.27 -68.39
N THR A 287 -2.40 -0.59 -69.11
CA THR A 287 -2.22 -0.86 -70.54
C THR A 287 -2.97 0.22 -71.32
N ASN A 288 -2.24 0.91 -72.20
CA ASN A 288 -2.81 1.89 -73.15
C ASN A 288 -3.75 1.23 -74.17
N SER A 289 -4.95 1.79 -74.35
CA SER A 289 -5.65 1.81 -75.64
C SER A 289 -6.51 3.04 -75.79
N HIS A 290 -6.47 3.63 -76.95
CA HIS A 290 -6.95 4.93 -77.38
C HIS A 290 -8.50 5.02 -77.50
N VAL A 291 -8.99 6.27 -77.44
CA VAL A 291 -9.99 6.94 -78.32
C VAL A 291 -11.25 7.49 -77.54
N SER A 292 -11.21 8.83 -77.55
CA SER A 292 -12.21 9.87 -77.89
C SER A 292 -13.42 10.20 -77.04
N SER A 293 -13.54 11.55 -76.93
CA SER A 293 -14.68 12.44 -76.83
C SER A 293 -15.28 12.78 -75.47
N SER A 294 -15.18 14.10 -75.21
CA SER A 294 -15.76 15.00 -74.18
C SER A 294 -17.31 14.99 -74.18
N PRO A 295 -18.05 15.75 -73.33
CA PRO A 295 -17.63 16.70 -72.26
C PRO A 295 -18.44 16.61 -70.91
N SER A 296 -17.91 17.34 -69.94
CA SER A 296 -18.56 18.07 -68.82
C SER A 296 -19.45 17.34 -67.81
N HIS A 297 -19.00 17.35 -66.54
CA HIS A 297 -19.71 17.87 -65.41
C HIS A 297 -18.80 18.11 -64.20
N THR A 298 -18.81 19.35 -63.74
CA THR A 298 -18.20 19.85 -62.50
C THR A 298 -18.75 19.16 -61.28
N SER A 299 -17.90 18.59 -60.46
CA SER A 299 -18.23 18.36 -59.05
C SER A 299 -17.07 18.74 -58.11
N ARG A 300 -17.45 19.62 -57.22
CA ARG A 300 -16.62 20.27 -56.19
C ARG A 300 -15.95 19.18 -55.28
N TYR A 301 -14.62 19.17 -55.21
CA TYR A 301 -13.90 18.55 -54.14
C TYR A 301 -14.02 19.43 -52.89
N GLN A 302 -14.69 18.93 -51.85
CA GLN A 302 -14.62 19.48 -50.51
C GLN A 302 -13.32 18.99 -49.86
N ASN A 303 -12.45 19.94 -49.57
CA ASN A 303 -11.22 19.77 -48.84
C ASN A 303 -11.54 19.65 -47.36
N HIS A 304 -11.56 18.42 -46.77
CA HIS A 304 -11.58 18.22 -45.34
C HIS A 304 -10.22 18.59 -44.73
N ARG A 305 -10.13 19.83 -44.29
CA ARG A 305 -9.04 20.33 -43.43
C ARG A 305 -9.16 19.67 -42.05
N ASN A 306 -8.21 18.76 -41.76
CA ASN A 306 -8.03 18.23 -40.41
C ASN A 306 -7.76 19.39 -39.43
N LYS A 307 -8.72 19.65 -38.57
CA LYS A 307 -8.60 20.56 -37.42
C LYS A 307 -7.66 19.87 -36.41
N LYS A 308 -6.38 20.27 -36.33
CA LYS A 308 -5.54 20.03 -35.15
C LYS A 308 -6.20 20.75 -33.98
N SER A 309 -6.73 19.99 -33.03
CA SER A 309 -7.29 20.49 -31.77
C SER A 309 -6.15 21.18 -31.01
N SER A 310 -6.33 22.46 -30.77
CA SER A 310 -5.37 23.32 -30.10
C SER A 310 -5.54 23.17 -28.58
N HIS A 311 -4.92 22.14 -27.98
CA HIS A 311 -4.80 22.01 -26.51
C HIS A 311 -4.06 23.20 -25.88
N PHE A 312 -3.37 23.99 -26.69
CA PHE A 312 -2.66 25.20 -26.24
C PHE A 312 -3.63 26.28 -25.71
N LEU A 313 -4.77 26.47 -26.37
CA LEU A 313 -5.79 27.44 -25.93
C LEU A 313 -6.44 27.03 -24.59
N GLU A 314 -6.70 25.76 -24.39
CA GLU A 314 -7.24 25.24 -23.13
C GLU A 314 -6.24 25.42 -21.96
N THR A 315 -4.96 25.15 -22.20
CA THR A 315 -3.92 25.34 -21.21
C THR A 315 -3.75 26.81 -20.81
N VAL A 316 -3.78 27.72 -21.78
CA VAL A 316 -3.71 29.17 -21.52
C VAL A 316 -4.94 29.66 -20.73
N LEU A 317 -6.13 29.16 -21.03
CA LEU A 317 -7.35 29.52 -20.31
C LEU A 317 -7.27 29.08 -18.82
N VAL A 318 -6.81 27.85 -18.55
CA VAL A 318 -6.65 27.34 -17.19
C VAL A 318 -5.64 28.17 -16.39
N VAL A 319 -4.48 28.50 -16.98
CA VAL A 319 -3.48 29.36 -16.32
C VAL A 319 -4.04 30.74 -16.01
N MET A 320 -4.80 31.37 -16.91
CA MET A 320 -5.45 32.66 -16.67
C MET A 320 -6.46 32.62 -15.51
N ILE A 321 -7.28 31.56 -15.44
CA ILE A 321 -8.26 31.38 -14.36
C ILE A 321 -7.56 31.24 -13.01
N VAL A 322 -6.52 30.40 -12.94
CA VAL A 322 -5.74 30.18 -11.70
C VAL A 322 -5.06 31.48 -11.25
N SER A 323 -4.47 32.22 -12.19
CA SER A 323 -3.85 33.51 -11.88
C SER A 323 -4.87 34.56 -11.37
N LEU A 324 -6.07 34.60 -11.95
CA LEU A 324 -7.12 35.50 -11.50
C LEU A 324 -7.62 35.15 -10.08
N LEU A 325 -7.80 33.86 -9.80
CA LEU A 325 -8.18 33.40 -8.46
C LEU A 325 -7.11 33.71 -7.43
N TYR A 326 -5.84 33.60 -7.79
CA TYR A 326 -4.72 33.95 -6.92
C TYR A 326 -4.69 35.45 -6.60
N VAL A 327 -4.93 36.32 -7.61
CA VAL A 327 -5.01 37.77 -7.40
C VAL A 327 -6.19 38.13 -6.50
N LEU A 328 -7.35 37.49 -6.70
CA LEU A 328 -8.55 37.73 -5.86
C LEU A 328 -8.31 37.24 -4.41
N TYR A 329 -7.59 36.14 -4.23
CA TYR A 329 -7.19 35.65 -2.90
C TYR A 329 -6.29 36.67 -2.16
N ILE A 330 -5.25 37.16 -2.83
CA ILE A 330 -4.35 38.18 -2.23
C ILE A 330 -5.11 39.48 -1.92
N TYR A 331 -6.03 39.88 -2.78
CA TYR A 331 -6.82 41.08 -2.54
C TYR A 331 -7.76 40.94 -1.33
N GLY A 332 -8.30 39.73 -1.11
CA GLY A 332 -9.14 39.41 0.04
C GLY A 332 -8.38 39.29 1.38
N GLU A 333 -7.07 39.00 1.35
CA GLU A 333 -6.23 39.00 2.57
C GLU A 333 -5.64 40.37 2.93
N LEU A 334 -5.59 41.29 1.97
CA LEU A 334 -5.06 42.63 2.18
C LEU A 334 -6.13 43.68 2.57
N MET A 335 -7.42 43.33 2.54
CA MET A 335 -8.54 44.10 3.02
C MET A 335 -9.08 43.58 4.34
#